data_dd3146b6743a82b931a7dad4e65a0e83
#
_entry.id   dd3146b6743a82b931a7dad4e65a0e83
#
_cell.length_a   1.000
_cell.length_b   1.000
_cell.length_c   1.000
_cell.angle_alpha   90.00
_cell.angle_beta   90.00
_cell.angle_gamma   90.00
#
_symmetry.space_group_name_H-M   'P 1'
#
loop_
_entity.id
_entity.type
_entity.pdbx_description
1 polymer ?
#
loop_
_entity_poly.entity_id
_entity_poly.type
_entity_poly.pdbx_seq_one_letter_code
_entity_poly.pdbx_strand_id
1 'polypeptide(L)'
;MSVPSPQPTTTTSSSSSSALTALFTDLETRFQSTTLDPHRWYILAMATLVASPDPETAQQLYLHLIQQAEYTSSGSRQALVRRLRETLVKCVPIVGVCKPLEAILAIGAVERDEDKDYTSTRPGWQCDQANHDRGADWLGKIYTRNLEGTMDLFAAHKDFAWISHEITYGLYLSDRQVLDDLDTQLVVLPAIMSQNLRKETHWHIRGTRRIGVSQADVQIICDCVRRVAGHFGVVLDRVPSVEEVEGDV
;
A
#
# COMPACT_ATOMS: atom_id res chain seq x y z
N MET A 1 -35.74 -22.21 -37.64
CA MET A 1 -34.64 -22.84 -36.84
C MET A 1 -34.09 -21.75 -35.96
N SER A 2 -34.48 -21.79 -34.69
CA SER A 2 -34.04 -20.80 -33.69
C SER A 2 -32.73 -21.29 -33.07
N VAL A 3 -31.69 -20.43 -33.10
CA VAL A 3 -30.41 -20.68 -32.47
C VAL A 3 -30.56 -20.37 -30.97
N PRO A 4 -30.15 -21.26 -30.07
CA PRO A 4 -30.21 -20.98 -28.63
C PRO A 4 -29.13 -19.99 -28.24
N SER A 5 -29.50 -18.98 -27.45
CA SER A 5 -28.58 -18.02 -26.83
C SER A 5 -27.68 -18.73 -25.82
N PRO A 6 -26.37 -18.38 -25.74
CA PRO A 6 -25.48 -18.94 -24.73
C PRO A 6 -25.86 -18.41 -23.32
N GLN A 7 -26.02 -19.33 -22.39
CA GLN A 7 -26.20 -18.99 -20.97
C GLN A 7 -24.87 -18.56 -20.36
N PRO A 8 -24.84 -17.56 -19.45
CA PRO A 8 -23.62 -17.17 -18.77
C PRO A 8 -23.22 -18.24 -17.75
N THR A 9 -21.97 -18.69 -17.83
CA THR A 9 -21.32 -19.62 -16.89
C THR A 9 -21.03 -18.94 -15.55
N THR A 10 -21.86 -19.18 -14.54
CA THR A 10 -21.80 -18.62 -13.18
C THR A 10 -20.83 -19.35 -12.22
N THR A 11 -19.93 -20.19 -12.70
CA THR A 11 -19.09 -21.06 -11.84
C THR A 11 -17.71 -20.50 -11.50
N THR A 12 -17.23 -19.43 -12.15
CA THR A 12 -15.89 -18.87 -11.91
C THR A 12 -15.82 -17.83 -10.78
N SER A 13 -16.92 -17.18 -10.42
CA SER A 13 -16.91 -16.09 -9.43
C SER A 13 -16.86 -16.55 -7.96
N SER A 14 -17.40 -17.72 -7.64
CA SER A 14 -17.43 -18.22 -6.25
C SER A 14 -16.10 -18.81 -5.79
N SER A 15 -15.33 -19.43 -6.69
CA SER A 15 -14.02 -20.01 -6.37
C SER A 15 -12.93 -18.93 -6.17
N SER A 16 -12.97 -17.85 -6.93
CA SER A 16 -12.02 -16.75 -6.78
C SER A 16 -12.26 -15.95 -5.48
N SER A 17 -13.51 -15.74 -5.09
CA SER A 17 -13.87 -15.07 -3.84
C SER A 17 -13.39 -15.85 -2.60
N SER A 18 -13.54 -17.19 -2.60
CA SER A 18 -13.07 -18.03 -1.49
C SER A 18 -11.55 -18.06 -1.39
N ALA A 19 -10.83 -18.01 -2.52
CA ALA A 19 -9.37 -17.96 -2.56
C ALA A 19 -8.83 -16.64 -2.00
N LEU A 20 -9.47 -15.50 -2.31
CA LEU A 20 -9.12 -14.20 -1.75
C LEU A 20 -9.39 -14.14 -0.24
N THR A 21 -10.52 -14.66 0.22
CA THR A 21 -10.82 -14.71 1.67
C THR A 21 -9.77 -15.55 2.41
N ALA A 22 -9.36 -16.70 1.86
CA ALA A 22 -8.29 -17.52 2.43
C ALA A 22 -6.95 -16.79 2.45
N LEU A 23 -6.63 -16.03 1.38
CA LEU A 23 -5.43 -15.18 1.32
C LEU A 23 -5.47 -14.12 2.43
N PHE A 24 -6.57 -13.39 2.60
CA PHE A 24 -6.67 -12.36 3.63
C PHE A 24 -6.51 -12.93 5.04
N THR A 25 -7.12 -14.07 5.33
CA THR A 25 -6.96 -14.78 6.61
C THR A 25 -5.51 -15.23 6.84
N ASP A 26 -4.81 -15.71 5.80
CA ASP A 26 -3.38 -16.07 5.89
C ASP A 26 -2.51 -14.83 6.17
N LEU A 27 -2.76 -13.71 5.48
CA LEU A 27 -2.02 -12.45 5.71
C LEU A 27 -2.23 -11.93 7.13
N GLU A 28 -3.47 -11.88 7.61
CA GLU A 28 -3.81 -11.47 8.97
C GLU A 28 -3.11 -12.34 10.01
N THR A 29 -3.19 -13.67 9.86
CA THR A 29 -2.55 -14.63 10.77
C THR A 29 -1.02 -14.46 10.80
N ARG A 30 -0.39 -14.26 9.65
CA ARG A 30 1.07 -14.02 9.58
C ARG A 30 1.45 -12.71 10.22
N PHE A 31 0.68 -11.65 9.96
CA PHE A 31 0.96 -10.34 10.52
C PHE A 31 0.82 -10.32 12.04
N GLN A 32 -0.09 -11.12 12.62
CA GLN A 32 -0.22 -11.30 14.06
C GLN A 32 1.05 -11.89 14.74
N SER A 33 1.95 -12.52 13.98
CA SER A 33 3.23 -13.00 14.52
C SER A 33 4.31 -11.92 14.57
N THR A 34 4.04 -10.71 14.07
CA THR A 34 4.94 -9.56 14.21
C THR A 34 4.81 -8.89 15.59
N THR A 35 5.76 -8.02 15.93
CA THR A 35 5.66 -7.14 17.10
C THR A 35 4.82 -5.87 16.83
N LEU A 36 4.32 -5.72 15.60
CA LEU A 36 3.53 -4.57 15.15
C LEU A 36 2.07 -4.71 15.58
N ASP A 37 1.35 -3.58 15.60
CA ASP A 37 -0.10 -3.60 15.86
C ASP A 37 -0.80 -4.51 14.82
N PRO A 38 -1.49 -5.58 15.26
CA PRO A 38 -2.10 -6.55 14.37
C PRO A 38 -3.15 -5.95 13.42
N HIS A 39 -3.75 -4.82 13.76
CA HIS A 39 -4.73 -4.14 12.91
C HIS A 39 -4.12 -3.40 11.69
N ARG A 40 -2.79 -3.48 11.47
CA ARG A 40 -2.13 -2.82 10.34
C ARG A 40 -2.02 -3.69 9.09
N TRP A 41 -2.29 -4.99 9.18
CA TRP A 41 -2.09 -5.95 8.09
C TRP A 41 -2.82 -5.56 6.78
N TYR A 42 -4.01 -5.00 6.90
CA TYR A 42 -4.81 -4.65 5.73
C TYR A 42 -4.26 -3.45 4.93
N ILE A 43 -3.43 -2.61 5.55
CA ILE A 43 -2.73 -1.51 4.86
C ILE A 43 -1.74 -2.12 3.85
N LEU A 44 -0.91 -3.05 4.31
CA LEU A 44 -0.01 -3.83 3.48
C LEU A 44 -0.78 -4.58 2.38
N ALA A 45 -1.87 -5.25 2.74
CA ALA A 45 -2.70 -5.99 1.78
C ALA A 45 -3.26 -5.06 0.70
N MET A 46 -3.84 -3.90 1.10
CA MET A 46 -4.37 -2.90 0.17
C MET A 46 -3.30 -2.37 -0.78
N ALA A 47 -2.13 -2.00 -0.27
CA ALA A 47 -1.03 -1.49 -1.08
C ALA A 47 -0.52 -2.52 -2.09
N THR A 48 -0.48 -3.79 -1.72
CA THR A 48 -0.07 -4.89 -2.60
C THR A 48 -1.15 -5.20 -3.65
N LEU A 49 -2.42 -5.22 -3.26
CA LEU A 49 -3.56 -5.44 -4.17
C LEU A 49 -3.61 -4.35 -5.24
N VAL A 50 -3.49 -3.08 -4.86
CA VAL A 50 -3.52 -1.97 -5.83
C VAL A 50 -2.34 -1.98 -6.78
N ALA A 51 -1.19 -2.53 -6.37
CA ALA A 51 -0.04 -2.72 -7.25
C ALA A 51 -0.19 -3.93 -8.18
N SER A 52 -1.10 -4.88 -7.87
CA SER A 52 -1.36 -6.09 -8.65
C SER A 52 -2.00 -5.83 -10.02
N PRO A 53 -2.17 -6.86 -10.87
CA PRO A 53 -2.92 -6.73 -12.13
C PRO A 53 -4.39 -6.33 -11.96
N ASP A 54 -5.03 -6.74 -10.88
CA ASP A 54 -6.47 -6.58 -10.60
C ASP A 54 -6.75 -5.66 -9.39
N PRO A 55 -6.56 -4.32 -9.50
CA PRO A 55 -6.72 -3.39 -8.39
C PRO A 55 -8.15 -3.33 -7.82
N GLU A 56 -9.17 -3.65 -8.60
CA GLU A 56 -10.57 -3.73 -8.15
C GLU A 56 -10.82 -4.83 -7.10
N THR A 57 -9.91 -5.78 -6.92
CA THR A 57 -9.94 -6.75 -5.79
C THR A 57 -9.86 -6.07 -4.42
N ALA A 58 -9.50 -4.79 -4.35
CA ALA A 58 -9.58 -3.95 -3.17
C ALA A 58 -10.99 -3.95 -2.52
N GLN A 59 -12.05 -4.04 -3.33
CA GLN A 59 -13.43 -4.16 -2.80
C GLN A 59 -13.63 -5.44 -1.98
N GLN A 60 -13.01 -6.57 -2.35
CA GLN A 60 -13.12 -7.81 -1.60
C GLN A 60 -12.41 -7.72 -0.25
N LEU A 61 -11.28 -6.99 -0.20
CA LEU A 61 -10.63 -6.70 1.09
C LEU A 61 -11.54 -5.85 1.99
N TYR A 62 -12.14 -4.79 1.45
CA TYR A 62 -13.12 -3.98 2.20
C TYR A 62 -14.29 -4.84 2.71
N LEU A 63 -14.90 -5.66 1.84
CA LEU A 63 -16.00 -6.54 2.21
C LEU A 63 -15.60 -7.59 3.26
N HIS A 64 -14.37 -8.10 3.23
CA HIS A 64 -13.82 -8.99 4.24
C HIS A 64 -13.67 -8.29 5.59
N LEU A 65 -13.11 -7.08 5.61
CA LEU A 65 -12.88 -6.31 6.83
C LEU A 65 -14.18 -5.92 7.53
N ILE A 66 -15.20 -5.45 6.82
CA ILE A 66 -16.46 -5.02 7.43
C ILE A 66 -17.29 -6.17 8.04
N GLN A 67 -16.89 -7.42 7.86
CA GLN A 67 -17.48 -8.57 8.57
C GLN A 67 -16.88 -8.77 9.96
N GLN A 68 -15.74 -8.15 10.27
CA GLN A 68 -15.07 -8.28 11.55
C GLN A 68 -15.81 -7.50 12.66
N ALA A 69 -15.71 -8.01 13.90
CA ALA A 69 -16.47 -7.48 15.03
C ALA A 69 -16.21 -5.99 15.35
N GLU A 70 -15.05 -5.47 14.98
CA GLU A 70 -14.65 -4.08 15.20
C GLU A 70 -15.33 -3.08 14.26
N TYR A 71 -15.88 -3.53 13.12
CA TYR A 71 -16.52 -2.68 12.12
C TYR A 71 -18.06 -2.78 12.14
N THR A 72 -18.66 -2.96 13.30
CA THR A 72 -20.12 -3.09 13.47
C THR A 72 -20.88 -1.78 13.32
N SER A 73 -20.25 -0.63 13.62
CA SER A 73 -20.88 0.69 13.51
C SER A 73 -20.50 1.39 12.19
N SER A 74 -21.39 2.28 11.72
CA SER A 74 -21.07 3.17 10.57
C SER A 74 -19.81 4.00 10.84
N GLY A 75 -19.65 4.55 12.05
CA GLY A 75 -18.46 5.34 12.40
C GLY A 75 -17.15 4.55 12.31
N SER A 76 -17.14 3.27 12.73
CA SER A 76 -15.95 2.42 12.61
C SER A 76 -15.65 2.08 11.15
N ARG A 77 -16.67 1.83 10.30
CA ARG A 77 -16.49 1.59 8.87
C ARG A 77 -16.02 2.85 8.13
N GLN A 78 -16.52 4.04 8.47
CA GLN A 78 -16.02 5.31 7.95
C GLN A 78 -14.54 5.53 8.31
N ALA A 79 -14.13 5.19 9.54
CA ALA A 79 -12.73 5.25 9.94
C ALA A 79 -11.86 4.26 9.14
N LEU A 80 -12.35 3.04 8.89
CA LEU A 80 -11.69 2.07 8.01
C LEU A 80 -11.53 2.64 6.59
N VAL A 81 -12.61 3.16 6.00
CA VAL A 81 -12.57 3.74 4.64
C VAL A 81 -11.57 4.89 4.55
N ARG A 82 -11.48 5.76 5.57
CA ARG A 82 -10.43 6.81 5.59
C ARG A 82 -9.02 6.23 5.52
N ARG A 83 -8.73 5.14 6.25
CA ARG A 83 -7.41 4.48 6.23
C ARG A 83 -7.14 3.81 4.90
N LEU A 84 -8.12 3.11 4.31
CA LEU A 84 -8.00 2.49 2.98
C LEU A 84 -7.80 3.54 1.90
N ARG A 85 -8.58 4.62 1.93
CA ARG A 85 -8.46 5.77 1.01
C ARG A 85 -7.08 6.42 1.12
N GLU A 86 -6.57 6.67 2.33
CA GLU A 86 -5.24 7.24 2.51
C GLU A 86 -4.14 6.30 2.03
N THR A 87 -4.29 4.99 2.21
CA THR A 87 -3.40 3.99 1.63
C THR A 87 -3.34 4.13 0.10
N LEU A 88 -4.50 4.23 -0.55
CA LEU A 88 -4.60 4.39 -2.01
C LEU A 88 -4.01 5.72 -2.48
N VAL A 89 -4.25 6.83 -1.76
CA VAL A 89 -3.66 8.14 -2.07
C VAL A 89 -2.14 8.06 -2.02
N LYS A 90 -1.56 7.44 -0.99
CA LYS A 90 -0.11 7.26 -0.87
C LYS A 90 0.48 6.31 -1.93
N CYS A 91 -0.32 5.40 -2.48
CA CYS A 91 0.09 4.55 -3.61
C CYS A 91 0.21 5.33 -4.94
N VAL A 92 -0.52 6.45 -5.13
CA VAL A 92 -0.57 7.20 -6.39
C VAL A 92 0.83 7.51 -6.96
N PRO A 93 1.78 8.09 -6.20
CA PRO A 93 3.10 8.43 -6.75
C PRO A 93 3.99 7.20 -6.99
N ILE A 94 3.59 6.01 -6.56
CA ILE A 94 4.37 4.78 -6.65
C ILE A 94 3.91 3.90 -7.82
N VAL A 95 2.59 3.69 -7.95
CA VAL A 95 2.01 2.78 -8.96
C VAL A 95 1.26 3.52 -10.06
N GLY A 96 1.21 4.86 -10.01
CA GLY A 96 0.40 5.69 -10.88
C GLY A 96 -1.04 5.84 -10.38
N VAL A 97 -1.76 6.83 -10.91
CA VAL A 97 -3.10 7.21 -10.42
C VAL A 97 -4.20 6.22 -10.80
N CYS A 98 -4.09 5.57 -11.97
CA CYS A 98 -5.17 4.75 -12.52
C CYS A 98 -5.54 3.56 -11.61
N LYS A 99 -4.56 2.83 -11.11
CA LYS A 99 -4.80 1.67 -10.24
C LYS A 99 -5.48 2.05 -8.90
N PRO A 100 -5.02 3.08 -8.16
CA PRO A 100 -5.74 3.56 -6.98
C PRO A 100 -7.15 4.07 -7.27
N LEU A 101 -7.40 4.67 -8.46
CA LEU A 101 -8.74 5.06 -8.87
C LEU A 101 -9.66 3.86 -9.08
N GLU A 102 -9.23 2.82 -9.79
CA GLU A 102 -10.00 1.57 -9.94
C GLU A 102 -10.35 0.98 -8.57
N ALA A 103 -9.36 0.90 -7.67
CA ALA A 103 -9.57 0.36 -6.32
C ALA A 103 -10.60 1.15 -5.51
N ILE A 104 -10.49 2.50 -5.47
CA ILE A 104 -11.42 3.30 -4.66
C ILE A 104 -12.82 3.34 -5.26
N LEU A 105 -12.95 3.33 -6.59
CA LEU A 105 -14.24 3.26 -7.26
C LEU A 105 -14.92 1.90 -7.01
N ALA A 106 -14.17 0.80 -7.02
CA ALA A 106 -14.67 -0.52 -6.69
C ALA A 106 -15.14 -0.61 -5.22
N ILE A 107 -14.40 -0.03 -4.27
CA ILE A 107 -14.84 0.09 -2.87
C ILE A 107 -16.12 0.92 -2.78
N GLY A 108 -16.14 2.10 -3.39
CA GLY A 108 -17.30 3.02 -3.36
C GLY A 108 -18.59 2.40 -3.95
N ALA A 109 -18.46 1.46 -4.89
CA ALA A 109 -19.60 0.77 -5.48
C ALA A 109 -20.29 -0.21 -4.49
N VAL A 110 -19.59 -0.66 -3.44
CA VAL A 110 -20.11 -1.61 -2.43
C VAL A 110 -20.28 -0.98 -1.05
N GLU A 111 -19.85 0.26 -0.86
CA GLU A 111 -20.12 1.02 0.38
C GLU A 111 -21.62 1.28 0.55
N ARG A 112 -22.11 1.14 1.78
CA ARG A 112 -23.45 1.60 2.14
C ARG A 112 -23.50 3.11 2.21
N ASP A 113 -24.64 3.72 1.95
CA ASP A 113 -24.79 5.20 1.98
C ASP A 113 -24.42 5.79 3.34
N GLU A 114 -24.77 5.11 4.44
CA GLU A 114 -24.45 5.53 5.79
C GLU A 114 -22.97 5.42 6.17
N ASP A 115 -22.17 4.67 5.39
CA ASP A 115 -20.74 4.44 5.63
C ASP A 115 -19.86 5.40 4.83
N LYS A 116 -20.42 6.15 3.88
CA LYS A 116 -19.68 7.10 3.05
C LYS A 116 -19.11 8.23 3.88
N ASP A 117 -17.80 8.47 3.70
CA ASP A 117 -17.06 9.55 4.35
C ASP A 117 -16.61 10.59 3.32
N TYR A 118 -17.19 11.80 3.43
CA TYR A 118 -16.95 12.92 2.54
C TYR A 118 -15.82 13.85 3.01
N THR A 119 -15.02 13.45 4.01
CA THR A 119 -13.91 14.25 4.51
C THR A 119 -12.69 14.19 3.57
N SER A 120 -11.84 15.21 3.64
CA SER A 120 -10.54 15.29 2.95
C SER A 120 -9.47 15.71 3.95
N THR A 121 -8.27 15.16 3.81
CA THR A 121 -7.11 15.48 4.68
C THR A 121 -6.23 16.59 4.13
N ARG A 122 -6.34 16.91 2.83
CA ARG A 122 -5.42 17.83 2.12
C ARG A 122 -6.06 19.12 1.58
N PRO A 123 -7.14 19.67 2.18
CA PRO A 123 -7.63 20.95 1.69
C PRO A 123 -6.57 22.04 1.87
N GLY A 124 -6.25 22.75 0.79
CA GLY A 124 -5.27 23.83 0.83
C GLY A 124 -3.79 23.41 0.80
N TRP A 125 -3.46 22.11 0.68
CA TRP A 125 -2.07 21.68 0.52
C TRP A 125 -1.51 22.16 -0.82
N GLN A 126 -0.28 22.70 -0.78
CA GLN A 126 0.45 23.25 -1.92
C GLN A 126 1.93 22.86 -1.82
N CYS A 127 2.68 22.95 -2.92
CA CYS A 127 4.14 22.84 -2.95
C CYS A 127 4.78 24.13 -2.42
N ASP A 128 4.59 24.44 -1.15
CA ASP A 128 5.15 25.57 -0.43
C ASP A 128 6.31 25.15 0.49
N GLN A 129 6.86 26.07 1.26
CA GLN A 129 7.96 25.77 2.19
C GLN A 129 7.57 24.72 3.24
N ALA A 130 6.32 24.75 3.73
CA ALA A 130 5.86 23.76 4.70
C ALA A 130 5.80 22.36 4.09
N ASN A 131 5.42 22.24 2.81
CA ASN A 131 5.47 20.99 2.06
C ASN A 131 6.92 20.49 1.90
N HIS A 132 7.82 21.38 1.51
CA HIS A 132 9.26 21.09 1.40
C HIS A 132 9.81 20.53 2.71
N ASP A 133 9.56 21.21 3.82
CA ASP A 133 10.06 20.81 5.14
C ASP A 133 9.51 19.43 5.57
N ARG A 134 8.23 19.14 5.33
CA ARG A 134 7.63 17.81 5.59
C ARG A 134 8.26 16.72 4.71
N GLY A 135 8.50 17.02 3.44
CA GLY A 135 9.15 16.08 2.51
C GLY A 135 10.59 15.79 2.94
N ALA A 136 11.35 16.83 3.32
CA ALA A 136 12.72 16.71 3.83
C ALA A 136 12.79 15.88 5.11
N ASP A 137 11.89 16.12 6.08
CA ASP A 137 11.82 15.35 7.33
C ASP A 137 11.63 13.85 7.03
N TRP A 138 10.68 13.53 6.17
CA TRP A 138 10.39 12.12 5.82
C TRP A 138 11.54 11.46 5.04
N LEU A 139 12.10 12.15 4.05
CA LEU A 139 13.31 11.70 3.33
C LEU A 139 14.47 11.45 4.30
N GLY A 140 14.69 12.37 5.24
CA GLY A 140 15.74 12.25 6.26
C GLY A 140 15.59 11.01 7.13
N LYS A 141 14.36 10.66 7.55
CA LYS A 141 14.08 9.46 8.35
C LYS A 141 14.35 8.16 7.58
N ILE A 142 13.99 8.11 6.30
CA ILE A 142 14.12 6.90 5.47
C ILE A 142 15.55 6.70 4.98
N TYR A 143 16.20 7.76 4.49
CA TYR A 143 17.50 7.64 3.84
C TYR A 143 18.68 7.90 4.79
N THR A 144 18.47 8.69 5.86
CA THR A 144 19.51 9.02 6.85
C THR A 144 20.84 9.40 6.19
N ARG A 145 21.96 8.74 6.52
CA ARG A 145 23.29 8.97 5.94
C ARG A 145 23.39 8.78 4.40
N ASN A 146 22.42 8.11 3.79
CA ASN A 146 22.42 7.88 2.34
C ASN A 146 21.64 8.96 1.55
N LEU A 147 21.02 9.94 2.22
CA LEU A 147 20.15 10.93 1.57
C LEU A 147 20.91 11.73 0.51
N GLU A 148 22.05 12.32 0.86
CA GLU A 148 22.87 13.12 -0.05
C GLU A 148 23.28 12.31 -1.28
N GLY A 149 23.91 11.15 -1.09
CA GLY A 149 24.32 10.29 -2.21
C GLY A 149 23.14 9.77 -3.05
N THR A 150 21.94 9.62 -2.47
CA THR A 150 20.74 9.27 -3.24
C THR A 150 20.25 10.44 -4.07
N MET A 151 20.27 11.66 -3.53
CA MET A 151 19.87 12.87 -4.26
C MET A 151 20.88 13.21 -5.38
N ASP A 152 22.17 12.95 -5.19
CA ASP A 152 23.20 13.12 -6.22
C ASP A 152 22.97 12.28 -7.47
N LEU A 153 22.27 11.14 -7.36
CA LEU A 153 21.87 10.34 -8.54
C LEU A 153 20.98 11.13 -9.50
N PHE A 154 20.31 12.18 -9.03
CA PHE A 154 19.44 13.04 -9.83
C PHE A 154 20.15 14.33 -10.31
N ALA A 155 21.47 14.48 -10.12
CA ALA A 155 22.19 15.73 -10.45
C ALA A 155 21.98 16.17 -11.92
N ALA A 156 21.91 15.24 -12.87
CA ALA A 156 21.60 15.48 -14.27
C ALA A 156 20.09 15.41 -14.61
N HIS A 157 19.23 15.10 -13.63
CA HIS A 157 17.80 14.86 -13.80
C HIS A 157 16.99 15.57 -12.71
N LYS A 158 17.14 16.89 -12.61
CA LYS A 158 16.63 17.72 -11.50
C LYS A 158 15.13 17.64 -11.31
N ASP A 159 14.36 17.41 -12.40
CA ASP A 159 12.90 17.23 -12.30
C ASP A 159 12.55 16.01 -11.45
N PHE A 160 13.33 14.92 -11.52
CA PHE A 160 13.12 13.75 -10.67
C PHE A 160 13.46 14.02 -9.21
N ALA A 161 14.48 14.84 -8.92
CA ALA A 161 14.77 15.29 -7.56
C ALA A 161 13.60 16.11 -7.01
N TRP A 162 13.07 17.05 -7.80
CA TRP A 162 11.91 17.86 -7.44
C TRP A 162 10.64 17.02 -7.25
N ILE A 163 10.32 16.13 -8.19
CA ILE A 163 9.18 15.21 -8.07
C ILE A 163 9.31 14.34 -6.82
N SER A 164 10.49 13.81 -6.56
CA SER A 164 10.73 13.02 -5.35
C SER A 164 10.45 13.83 -4.09
N HIS A 165 11.10 14.98 -3.95
CA HIS A 165 11.03 15.77 -2.73
C HIS A 165 9.65 16.41 -2.52
N GLU A 166 9.18 17.18 -3.52
CA GLU A 166 7.98 18.03 -3.36
C GLU A 166 6.69 17.25 -3.57
N ILE A 167 6.64 16.38 -4.55
CA ILE A 167 5.42 15.67 -4.91
C ILE A 167 5.30 14.37 -4.11
N THR A 168 6.26 13.45 -4.28
CA THR A 168 6.16 12.12 -3.69
C THR A 168 6.26 12.19 -2.17
N TYR A 169 7.36 12.70 -1.63
CA TYR A 169 7.58 12.77 -0.18
C TYR A 169 6.82 13.93 0.48
N GLY A 170 6.70 15.09 -0.17
CA GLY A 170 5.99 16.24 0.32
C GLY A 170 4.47 16.06 0.29
N LEU A 171 3.84 16.12 -0.89
CA LEU A 171 2.38 16.13 -1.00
C LEU A 171 1.70 14.79 -0.66
N TYR A 172 2.34 13.66 -0.97
CA TYR A 172 1.69 12.35 -0.80
C TYR A 172 2.10 11.64 0.48
N LEU A 173 3.40 11.44 0.71
CA LEU A 173 3.87 10.54 1.76
C LEU A 173 4.04 11.21 3.13
N SER A 174 4.11 12.53 3.23
CA SER A 174 4.33 13.22 4.50
C SER A 174 3.07 13.38 5.38
N ASP A 175 1.87 13.12 4.86
CA ASP A 175 0.64 13.24 5.64
C ASP A 175 0.57 12.20 6.76
N ARG A 176 0.36 12.67 8.00
CA ARG A 176 0.25 11.84 9.22
C ARG A 176 -1.10 11.94 9.90
N GLN A 177 -2.10 12.54 9.25
CA GLN A 177 -3.42 12.74 9.84
C GLN A 177 -4.21 11.42 9.99
N VAL A 178 -3.98 10.44 9.11
CA VAL A 178 -4.69 9.15 9.07
C VAL A 178 -3.75 7.97 9.24
N LEU A 179 -2.61 7.99 8.56
CA LEU A 179 -1.59 6.94 8.60
C LEU A 179 -0.29 7.51 9.16
N ASP A 180 0.30 6.85 10.14
CA ASP A 180 1.58 7.23 10.74
C ASP A 180 2.80 6.85 9.87
N ASP A 181 4.01 7.00 10.40
CA ASP A 181 5.26 6.70 9.71
C ASP A 181 5.35 5.20 9.34
N LEU A 182 4.96 4.33 10.28
CA LEU A 182 4.97 2.88 10.06
C LEU A 182 3.91 2.48 9.03
N ASP A 183 2.67 2.97 9.16
CA ASP A 183 1.61 2.74 8.18
C ASP A 183 2.05 3.19 6.79
N THR A 184 2.75 4.34 6.70
CA THR A 184 3.27 4.85 5.43
C THR A 184 4.30 3.89 4.82
N GLN A 185 5.17 3.27 5.61
CA GLN A 185 6.08 2.24 5.10
C GLN A 185 5.38 0.93 4.75
N LEU A 186 4.30 0.57 5.45
CA LEU A 186 3.42 -0.55 5.07
C LEU A 186 2.64 -0.28 3.78
N VAL A 187 2.62 0.96 3.28
CA VAL A 187 2.16 1.30 1.93
C VAL A 187 3.32 1.25 0.93
N VAL A 188 4.39 1.98 1.22
CA VAL A 188 5.46 2.26 0.25
C VAL A 188 6.25 0.99 -0.11
N LEU A 189 6.73 0.24 0.90
CA LEU A 189 7.52 -0.96 0.65
C LEU A 189 6.74 -2.03 -0.13
N PRO A 190 5.50 -2.39 0.24
CA PRO A 190 4.70 -3.34 -0.55
C PRO A 190 4.41 -2.88 -1.97
N ALA A 191 4.05 -1.61 -2.17
CA ALA A 191 3.72 -1.08 -3.49
C ALA A 191 4.93 -1.07 -4.44
N ILE A 192 6.13 -0.78 -3.94
CA ILE A 192 7.39 -0.85 -4.71
C ILE A 192 7.78 -2.30 -5.00
N MET A 193 7.78 -3.13 -3.96
CA MET A 193 8.18 -4.53 -4.05
C MET A 193 7.32 -5.30 -5.05
N SER A 194 6.02 -5.05 -5.09
CA SER A 194 5.06 -5.68 -6.01
C SER A 194 5.35 -5.37 -7.48
N GLN A 195 6.14 -4.35 -7.78
CA GLN A 195 6.59 -4.01 -9.13
C GLN A 195 7.91 -4.71 -9.51
N ASN A 196 8.43 -5.58 -8.65
CA ASN A 196 9.69 -6.31 -8.85
C ASN A 196 10.90 -5.38 -9.08
N LEU A 197 10.97 -4.23 -8.36
CA LEU A 197 12.01 -3.21 -8.48
C LEU A 197 13.09 -3.46 -7.43
N ARG A 198 14.30 -3.91 -7.87
CA ARG A 198 15.39 -4.30 -6.96
C ARG A 198 15.92 -3.14 -6.10
N LYS A 199 16.28 -2.02 -6.75
CA LYS A 199 16.97 -0.89 -6.11
C LYS A 199 16.09 -0.18 -5.10
N GLU A 200 14.89 0.16 -5.51
CA GLU A 200 13.91 0.87 -4.70
C GLU A 200 13.40 0.00 -3.54
N THR A 201 13.22 -1.30 -3.78
CA THR A 201 12.88 -2.26 -2.71
C THR A 201 14.01 -2.34 -1.66
N HIS A 202 15.27 -2.41 -2.09
CA HIS A 202 16.43 -2.36 -1.18
C HIS A 202 16.39 -1.11 -0.31
N TRP A 203 16.19 0.07 -0.91
CA TRP A 203 16.13 1.32 -0.17
C TRP A 203 14.99 1.35 0.87
N HIS A 204 13.82 0.80 0.53
CA HIS A 204 12.67 0.83 1.41
C HIS A 204 12.65 -0.32 2.44
N ILE A 205 13.27 -1.47 2.21
CA ILE A 205 13.60 -2.44 3.26
C ILE A 205 14.48 -1.75 4.30
N ARG A 206 15.59 -1.12 3.86
CA ARG A 206 16.51 -0.37 4.73
C ARG A 206 15.80 0.76 5.48
N GLY A 207 14.98 1.56 4.79
CA GLY A 207 14.21 2.64 5.40
C GLY A 207 13.21 2.14 6.44
N THR A 208 12.54 1.02 6.20
CA THR A 208 11.61 0.39 7.15
C THR A 208 12.36 -0.08 8.40
N ARG A 209 13.57 -0.64 8.25
CA ARG A 209 14.44 -0.98 9.37
C ARG A 209 14.84 0.26 10.18
N ARG A 210 15.19 1.36 9.52
CA ARG A 210 15.65 2.61 10.15
C ARG A 210 14.59 3.34 10.95
N ILE A 211 13.31 3.18 10.62
CA ILE A 211 12.21 3.70 11.44
C ILE A 211 11.87 2.77 12.63
N GLY A 212 12.68 1.74 12.89
CA GLY A 212 12.59 0.91 14.09
C GLY A 212 11.86 -0.43 13.93
N VAL A 213 11.45 -0.81 12.71
CA VAL A 213 10.86 -2.14 12.48
C VAL A 213 11.94 -3.22 12.55
N SER A 214 11.70 -4.30 13.26
CA SER A 214 12.66 -5.40 13.41
C SER A 214 12.94 -6.12 12.09
N GLN A 215 14.12 -6.75 11.95
CA GLN A 215 14.44 -7.56 10.77
C GLN A 215 13.41 -8.67 10.55
N ALA A 216 13.01 -9.34 11.65
CA ALA A 216 12.01 -10.41 11.61
C ALA A 216 10.65 -9.91 11.12
N ASP A 217 10.20 -8.72 11.57
CA ASP A 217 8.93 -8.14 11.13
C ASP A 217 8.98 -7.72 9.66
N VAL A 218 10.11 -7.12 9.20
CA VAL A 218 10.28 -6.79 7.77
C VAL A 218 10.28 -8.06 6.92
N GLN A 219 10.85 -9.17 7.41
CA GLN A 219 10.78 -10.45 6.69
C GLN A 219 9.32 -10.91 6.52
N ILE A 220 8.50 -10.83 7.58
CA ILE A 220 7.07 -11.18 7.52
C ILE A 220 6.32 -10.25 6.55
N ILE A 221 6.59 -8.94 6.57
CA ILE A 221 6.04 -7.98 5.61
C ILE A 221 6.36 -8.40 4.18
N CYS A 222 7.63 -8.69 3.87
CA CYS A 222 8.05 -9.13 2.54
C CYS A 222 7.40 -10.46 2.13
N ASP A 223 7.23 -11.40 3.06
CA ASP A 223 6.58 -12.69 2.80
C ASP A 223 5.09 -12.51 2.52
N CYS A 224 4.40 -11.61 3.22
CA CYS A 224 3.01 -11.24 2.93
C CYS A 224 2.88 -10.67 1.50
N VAL A 225 3.78 -9.79 1.09
CA VAL A 225 3.79 -9.25 -0.28
C VAL A 225 3.97 -10.36 -1.32
N ARG A 226 4.92 -11.29 -1.09
CA ARG A 226 5.12 -12.45 -1.98
C ARG A 226 3.89 -13.36 -2.06
N ARG A 227 3.14 -13.49 -0.97
CA ARG A 227 1.87 -14.28 -0.95
C ARG A 227 0.82 -13.64 -1.85
N VAL A 228 0.62 -12.32 -1.75
CA VAL A 228 -0.33 -11.63 -2.64
C VAL A 228 0.15 -11.69 -4.09
N ALA A 229 1.42 -11.40 -4.36
CA ALA A 229 1.99 -11.48 -5.70
C ALA A 229 1.79 -12.88 -6.33
N GLY A 230 2.07 -13.94 -5.54
CA GLY A 230 1.87 -15.33 -5.97
C GLY A 230 0.41 -15.67 -6.29
N HIS A 231 -0.56 -15.09 -5.56
CA HIS A 231 -1.99 -15.24 -5.86
C HIS A 231 -2.34 -14.73 -7.27
N PHE A 232 -1.71 -13.64 -7.71
CA PHE A 232 -1.90 -13.06 -9.04
C PHE A 232 -0.89 -13.59 -10.09
N GLY A 233 -0.11 -14.62 -9.77
CA GLY A 233 0.89 -15.16 -10.69
C GLY A 233 2.07 -14.22 -10.97
N VAL A 234 2.28 -13.19 -10.15
CA VAL A 234 3.40 -12.24 -10.29
C VAL A 234 4.65 -12.82 -9.63
N VAL A 235 5.74 -12.91 -10.39
CA VAL A 235 7.05 -13.39 -9.91
C VAL A 235 7.89 -12.21 -9.45
N LEU A 236 8.41 -12.28 -8.23
CA LEU A 236 9.25 -11.25 -7.60
C LEU A 236 10.71 -11.74 -7.48
N ASP A 237 11.33 -12.08 -8.62
CA ASP A 237 12.67 -12.67 -8.70
C ASP A 237 13.81 -11.65 -8.59
N ARG A 238 13.52 -10.34 -8.71
CA ARG A 238 14.52 -9.28 -8.59
C ARG A 238 14.57 -8.63 -7.22
N VAL A 239 13.56 -8.92 -6.37
CA VAL A 239 13.46 -8.35 -5.03
C VAL A 239 14.57 -8.90 -4.13
N PRO A 240 15.38 -8.03 -3.47
CA PRO A 240 16.43 -8.49 -2.55
C PRO A 240 15.83 -9.17 -1.31
N SER A 241 16.60 -10.03 -0.68
CA SER A 241 16.23 -10.54 0.65
C SER A 241 16.45 -9.47 1.73
N VAL A 242 15.77 -9.61 2.86
CA VAL A 242 15.97 -8.70 4.00
C VAL A 242 17.40 -8.83 4.54
N GLU A 243 17.96 -10.05 4.53
CA GLU A 243 19.33 -10.34 4.96
C GLU A 243 20.38 -9.61 4.10
N GLU A 244 20.19 -9.59 2.76
CA GLU A 244 21.08 -8.84 1.85
C GLU A 244 21.14 -7.34 2.16
N VAL A 245 20.06 -6.77 2.72
CA VAL A 245 19.94 -5.33 3.00
C VAL A 245 20.45 -4.98 4.40
N GLU A 246 20.47 -5.94 5.34
CA GLU A 246 20.74 -5.70 6.76
C GLU A 246 22.11 -5.05 7.01
N GLY A 247 23.12 -5.38 6.21
CA GLY A 247 24.44 -4.74 6.28
C GLY A 247 24.48 -3.24 5.96
N ASP A 248 23.41 -2.71 5.36
CA ASP A 248 23.27 -1.32 4.90
C ASP A 248 22.37 -0.46 5.84
N VAL A 249 21.74 -1.05 6.85
CA VAL A 249 20.81 -0.41 7.78
C VAL A 249 21.42 0.67 8.69
#